data_50c9e4691c9014d9713d827e1a062d4a
#
_entry.id   50c9e4691c9014d9713d827e1a062d4a
#
_cell.length_a   1.000
_cell.length_b   1.000
_cell.length_c   1.000
_cell.angle_alpha   90.00
_cell.angle_beta   90.00
_cell.angle_gamma   90.00
#
_symmetry.space_group_name_H-M   'P 1'
#
loop_
_entity.id
_entity.type
_entity.pdbx_description
1 polymer ?
#
loop_
_entity_poly.entity_id
_entity_poly.type
_entity_poly.pdbx_seq_one_letter_code
_entity_poly.pdbx_strand_id
1 'polypeptide(L)'
;MNQTAILLTSITIGVVGWGIIAKLWVIPWLKDNPFHKGLALLTIPHVFRYIGLSFLITGVTNSPLDPRFATPAAYGDLIAAILALIALTALLAKSRYSVLFVWIFNIAGFADFLVAVTQGLRYTHPEEMGATYFIPILAVPLLFVSHLLIFWMLVTRNRKET
;
A
#
# COMPACT_ATOMS: atom_id res chain seq x y z
N MET A 1 -0.81 17.75 22.16
CA MET A 1 -1.52 17.17 21.00
C MET A 1 -2.24 15.92 21.48
N ASN A 2 -3.48 15.70 21.03
CA ASN A 2 -4.15 14.42 21.29
C ASN A 2 -3.55 13.31 20.41
N GLN A 3 -3.79 12.05 20.76
CA GLN A 3 -3.16 10.91 20.08
C GLN A 3 -3.55 10.82 18.58
N THR A 4 -4.78 11.17 18.24
CA THR A 4 -5.24 11.23 16.85
C THR A 4 -4.46 12.29 16.04
N ALA A 5 -4.21 13.47 16.63
CA ALA A 5 -3.40 14.49 15.97
C ALA A 5 -1.95 14.03 15.77
N ILE A 6 -1.37 13.27 16.71
CA ILE A 6 -0.04 12.67 16.55
C ILE A 6 -0.04 11.69 15.39
N LEU A 7 -1.02 10.78 15.32
CA LEU A 7 -1.17 9.80 14.24
C LEU A 7 -1.26 10.50 12.87
N LEU A 8 -2.18 11.46 12.73
CA LEU A 8 -2.38 12.18 11.45
C LEU A 8 -1.14 12.98 11.04
N THR A 9 -0.45 13.61 12.00
CA THR A 9 0.81 14.32 11.73
C THR A 9 1.88 13.35 11.23
N SER A 10 2.02 12.18 11.88
CA SER A 10 3.00 11.15 11.49
C SER A 10 2.73 10.61 10.08
N ILE A 11 1.46 10.31 9.76
CA ILE A 11 1.05 9.87 8.41
C ILE A 11 1.38 10.97 7.38
N THR A 12 1.03 12.23 7.68
CA THR A 12 1.27 13.36 6.78
C THR A 12 2.76 13.54 6.49
N ILE A 13 3.61 13.52 7.53
CA ILE A 13 5.07 13.60 7.38
C ILE A 13 5.58 12.40 6.55
N GLY A 14 5.06 11.21 6.79
CA GLY A 14 5.39 10.02 6.03
C GLY A 14 5.06 10.16 4.53
N VAL A 15 3.85 10.65 4.20
CA VAL A 15 3.44 10.90 2.80
C VAL A 15 4.33 11.94 2.13
N VAL A 16 4.62 13.05 2.83
CA VAL A 16 5.54 14.08 2.33
C VAL A 16 6.94 13.51 2.10
N GLY A 17 7.47 12.76 3.08
CA GLY A 17 8.78 12.12 3.00
C GLY A 17 8.89 11.16 1.81
N TRP A 18 7.94 10.22 1.68
CA TRP A 18 7.89 9.30 0.54
C TRP A 18 7.65 10.02 -0.79
N GLY A 19 6.88 11.11 -0.80
CA GLY A 19 6.69 11.97 -1.98
C GLY A 19 8.00 12.63 -2.43
N ILE A 20 8.81 13.13 -1.51
CA ILE A 20 10.14 13.70 -1.80
C ILE A 20 11.06 12.60 -2.34
N ILE A 21 11.13 11.44 -1.68
CA ILE A 21 11.92 10.29 -2.14
C ILE A 21 11.49 9.87 -3.55
N ALA A 22 10.18 9.77 -3.78
CA ALA A 22 9.64 9.43 -5.08
C ALA A 22 10.07 10.44 -6.16
N LYS A 23 9.97 11.74 -5.87
CA LYS A 23 10.33 12.81 -6.82
C LYS A 23 11.82 12.82 -7.15
N LEU A 24 12.68 12.66 -6.12
CA LEU A 24 14.12 12.83 -6.29
C LEU A 24 14.84 11.58 -6.80
N TRP A 25 14.36 10.38 -6.46
CA TRP A 25 15.07 9.13 -6.80
C TRP A 25 14.21 8.13 -7.56
N VAL A 26 12.96 7.89 -7.13
CA VAL A 26 12.15 6.82 -7.74
C VAL A 26 11.71 7.21 -9.15
N ILE A 27 11.13 8.39 -9.34
CA ILE A 27 10.64 8.84 -10.67
C ILE A 27 11.78 8.95 -11.70
N PRO A 28 12.97 9.55 -11.41
CA PRO A 28 14.10 9.51 -12.33
C PRO A 28 14.50 8.07 -12.67
N TRP A 29 14.68 7.23 -11.66
CA TRP A 29 15.03 5.83 -11.88
C TRP A 29 14.00 5.09 -12.74
N LEU A 30 12.70 5.30 -12.49
CA LEU A 30 11.63 4.71 -13.31
C LEU A 30 11.71 5.14 -14.77
N LYS A 31 12.09 6.41 -15.05
CA LYS A 31 12.22 6.92 -16.42
C LYS A 31 13.38 6.28 -17.18
N ASP A 32 14.46 5.94 -16.47
CA ASP A 32 15.68 5.38 -17.03
C ASP A 32 15.68 3.85 -17.13
N ASN A 33 14.65 3.20 -16.57
CA ASN A 33 14.55 1.74 -16.55
C ASN A 33 13.34 1.22 -17.35
N PRO A 34 13.39 -0.05 -17.83
CA PRO A 34 12.28 -0.68 -18.53
C PRO A 34 10.97 -0.64 -17.75
N PHE A 35 9.85 -0.47 -18.48
CA PHE A 35 8.51 -0.35 -17.92
C PHE A 35 8.15 -1.48 -16.93
N HIS A 36 8.35 -2.73 -17.34
CA HIS A 36 8.04 -3.89 -16.48
C HIS A 36 8.91 -3.95 -15.22
N LYS A 37 10.18 -3.53 -15.31
CA LYS A 37 11.08 -3.47 -14.15
C LYS A 37 10.63 -2.40 -13.15
N GLY A 38 10.16 -1.26 -13.65
CA GLY A 38 9.60 -0.21 -12.82
C GLY A 38 8.32 -0.64 -12.10
N LEU A 39 7.40 -1.30 -12.81
CA LEU A 39 6.19 -1.86 -12.21
C LEU A 39 6.53 -2.92 -11.15
N ALA A 40 7.50 -3.81 -11.42
CA ALA A 40 7.93 -4.81 -10.44
C ALA A 40 8.45 -4.18 -9.16
N LEU A 41 9.34 -3.17 -9.27
CA LEU A 41 9.85 -2.45 -8.09
C LEU A 41 8.73 -1.86 -7.24
N LEU A 42 7.77 -1.17 -7.88
CA LEU A 42 6.66 -0.53 -7.18
C LEU A 42 5.66 -1.53 -6.59
N THR A 43 5.57 -2.75 -7.14
CA THR A 43 4.68 -3.80 -6.63
C THR A 43 5.25 -4.51 -5.39
N ILE A 44 6.58 -4.54 -5.22
CA ILE A 44 7.25 -5.25 -4.10
C ILE A 44 6.69 -4.88 -2.72
N PRO A 45 6.54 -3.60 -2.34
CA PRO A 45 6.02 -3.26 -1.00
C PRO A 45 4.64 -3.84 -0.70
N HIS A 46 3.82 -4.01 -1.73
CA HIS A 46 2.45 -4.49 -1.56
C HIS A 46 2.36 -6.00 -1.28
N VAL A 47 3.40 -6.78 -1.59
CA VAL A 47 3.46 -8.20 -1.22
C VAL A 47 3.47 -8.36 0.31
N PHE A 48 3.96 -7.37 1.03
CA PHE A 48 4.06 -7.41 2.50
C PHE A 48 2.81 -6.87 3.21
N ARG A 49 1.75 -6.52 2.49
CA ARG A 49 0.49 -6.05 3.10
C ARG A 49 -0.16 -7.09 4.03
N TYR A 50 0.16 -8.38 3.89
CA TYR A 50 -0.31 -9.40 4.83
C TYR A 50 0.01 -9.07 6.30
N ILE A 51 0.92 -8.14 6.59
CA ILE A 51 1.18 -7.62 7.94
C ILE A 51 -0.09 -7.05 8.59
N GLY A 52 -1.08 -6.61 7.79
CA GLY A 52 -2.40 -6.18 8.26
C GLY A 52 -3.19 -7.27 9.00
N LEU A 53 -2.86 -8.56 8.82
CA LEU A 53 -3.42 -9.64 9.65
C LEU A 53 -3.12 -9.44 11.14
N SER A 54 -2.09 -8.68 11.50
CA SER A 54 -1.76 -8.35 12.88
C SER A 54 -2.84 -7.53 13.60
N PHE A 55 -3.74 -6.85 12.86
CA PHE A 55 -4.91 -6.18 13.45
C PHE A 55 -5.86 -7.16 14.17
N LEU A 56 -5.80 -8.46 13.85
CA LEU A 56 -6.62 -9.50 14.46
C LEU A 56 -5.90 -10.24 15.61
N ILE A 57 -4.64 -9.91 15.92
CA ILE A 57 -3.83 -10.64 16.89
C ILE A 57 -3.86 -9.92 18.24
N THR A 58 -4.54 -10.53 19.21
CA THR A 58 -4.53 -10.09 20.60
C THR A 58 -3.10 -10.11 21.16
N GLY A 59 -2.67 -9.03 21.80
CA GLY A 59 -1.30 -8.88 22.32
C GLY A 59 -0.34 -8.17 21.35
N VAL A 60 -0.66 -8.07 20.05
CA VAL A 60 -0.04 -7.14 19.12
C VAL A 60 -0.75 -5.79 19.18
N THR A 61 -2.09 -5.82 19.30
CA THR A 61 -2.93 -4.67 19.67
C THR A 61 -3.06 -4.59 21.18
N ASN A 62 -3.22 -3.39 21.74
CA ASN A 62 -3.41 -3.20 23.18
C ASN A 62 -4.78 -3.69 23.68
N SER A 63 -5.79 -3.64 22.81
CA SER A 63 -7.14 -4.17 23.02
C SER A 63 -7.66 -4.71 21.68
N PRO A 64 -8.70 -5.57 21.69
CA PRO A 64 -9.37 -5.95 20.44
C PRO A 64 -9.86 -4.71 19.69
N LEU A 65 -9.42 -4.54 18.45
CA LEU A 65 -9.88 -3.44 17.60
C LEU A 65 -11.33 -3.68 17.15
N ASP A 66 -12.05 -2.60 16.84
CA ASP A 66 -13.42 -2.68 16.33
C ASP A 66 -13.47 -3.59 15.08
N PRO A 67 -14.32 -4.65 15.06
CA PRO A 67 -14.42 -5.56 13.93
C PRO A 67 -14.81 -4.90 12.60
N ARG A 68 -15.46 -3.74 12.65
CA ARG A 68 -15.81 -2.94 11.45
C ARG A 68 -14.58 -2.38 10.73
N PHE A 69 -13.47 -2.23 11.46
CA PHE A 69 -12.16 -1.87 10.91
C PHE A 69 -11.26 -3.11 10.77
N ALA A 70 -11.02 -3.82 11.87
CA ALA A 70 -9.98 -4.84 11.93
C ALA A 70 -10.17 -5.96 10.90
N THR A 71 -11.43 -6.46 10.76
CA THR A 71 -11.73 -7.59 9.87
C THR A 71 -11.54 -7.22 8.39
N PRO A 72 -12.20 -6.17 7.83
CA PRO A 72 -12.01 -5.83 6.44
C PRO A 72 -10.57 -5.36 6.15
N ALA A 73 -9.92 -4.61 7.02
CA ALA A 73 -8.54 -4.17 6.83
C ALA A 73 -7.57 -5.37 6.75
N ALA A 74 -7.68 -6.33 7.68
CA ALA A 74 -6.80 -7.50 7.71
C ALA A 74 -6.97 -8.40 6.47
N TYR A 75 -8.19 -8.74 6.11
CA TYR A 75 -8.45 -9.62 4.96
C TYR A 75 -8.27 -8.89 3.62
N GLY A 76 -8.61 -7.61 3.54
CA GLY A 76 -8.34 -6.80 2.37
C GLY A 76 -6.85 -6.66 2.08
N ASP A 77 -6.04 -6.41 3.10
CA ASP A 77 -4.59 -6.41 3.03
C ASP A 77 -4.02 -7.76 2.58
N LEU A 78 -4.57 -8.87 3.09
CA LEU A 78 -4.17 -10.22 2.64
C LEU A 78 -4.49 -10.45 1.15
N ILE A 79 -5.70 -10.09 0.72
CA ILE A 79 -6.10 -10.21 -0.70
C ILE A 79 -5.21 -9.33 -1.57
N ALA A 80 -4.95 -8.09 -1.17
CA ALA A 80 -4.07 -7.20 -1.90
C ALA A 80 -2.63 -7.74 -1.99
N ALA A 81 -2.11 -8.37 -0.92
CA ALA A 81 -0.79 -9.01 -0.93
C ALA A 81 -0.74 -10.19 -1.91
N ILE A 82 -1.77 -11.04 -1.95
CA ILE A 82 -1.86 -12.16 -2.89
C ILE A 82 -1.91 -11.64 -4.34
N LEU A 83 -2.75 -10.64 -4.62
CA LEU A 83 -2.83 -10.05 -5.96
C LEU A 83 -1.51 -9.38 -6.36
N ALA A 84 -0.82 -8.71 -5.44
CA ALA A 84 0.51 -8.15 -5.69
C ALA A 84 1.54 -9.23 -6.00
N LEU A 85 1.51 -10.36 -5.28
CA LEU A 85 2.40 -11.50 -5.54
C LEU A 85 2.15 -12.11 -6.92
N ILE A 86 0.88 -12.27 -7.33
CA ILE A 86 0.51 -12.75 -8.67
C ILE A 86 1.01 -11.75 -9.73
N ALA A 87 0.80 -10.45 -9.55
CA ALA A 87 1.25 -9.42 -10.47
C ALA A 87 2.79 -9.41 -10.58
N LEU A 88 3.50 -9.48 -9.45
CA LEU A 88 4.95 -9.50 -9.40
C LEU A 88 5.53 -10.73 -10.11
N THR A 89 5.01 -11.91 -9.82
CA THR A 89 5.46 -13.15 -10.48
C THR A 89 5.20 -13.13 -11.98
N ALA A 90 4.05 -12.59 -12.43
CA ALA A 90 3.75 -12.43 -13.85
C ALA A 90 4.71 -11.43 -14.53
N LEU A 91 5.09 -10.34 -13.85
CA LEU A 91 6.09 -9.38 -14.37
C LEU A 91 7.46 -10.03 -14.51
N LEU A 92 7.91 -10.77 -13.49
CA LEU A 92 9.22 -11.46 -13.50
C LEU A 92 9.27 -12.57 -14.55
N ALA A 93 8.17 -13.29 -14.77
CA ALA A 93 8.05 -14.32 -15.81
C ALA A 93 7.83 -13.73 -17.21
N LYS A 94 7.81 -12.38 -17.36
CA LYS A 94 7.53 -11.69 -18.63
C LYS A 94 6.24 -12.18 -19.32
N SER A 95 5.20 -12.47 -18.52
CA SER A 95 3.91 -12.92 -19.02
C SER A 95 3.23 -11.83 -19.85
N ARG A 96 2.58 -12.21 -20.94
CA ARG A 96 1.75 -11.29 -21.77
C ARG A 96 0.59 -10.66 -20.96
N TYR A 97 0.20 -11.27 -19.86
CA TYR A 97 -0.87 -10.78 -18.98
C TYR A 97 -0.35 -9.97 -17.79
N SER A 98 0.95 -9.74 -17.66
CA SER A 98 1.55 -9.07 -16.49
C SER A 98 0.94 -7.71 -16.22
N VAL A 99 0.75 -6.88 -17.25
CA VAL A 99 0.12 -5.55 -17.12
C VAL A 99 -1.33 -5.64 -16.66
N LEU A 100 -2.09 -6.63 -17.13
CA LEU A 100 -3.46 -6.88 -16.67
C LEU A 100 -3.50 -7.21 -15.17
N PHE A 101 -2.60 -8.10 -14.72
CA PHE A 101 -2.52 -8.43 -13.29
C PHE A 101 -2.11 -7.23 -12.44
N VAL A 102 -1.22 -6.36 -12.94
CA VAL A 102 -0.88 -5.11 -12.24
C VAL A 102 -2.09 -4.18 -12.15
N TRP A 103 -2.89 -4.05 -13.20
CA TRP A 103 -4.14 -3.27 -13.16
C TRP A 103 -5.12 -3.82 -12.12
N ILE A 104 -5.38 -5.14 -12.14
CA ILE A 104 -6.31 -5.80 -11.18
C ILE A 104 -5.81 -5.57 -9.75
N PHE A 105 -4.54 -5.88 -9.48
CA PHE A 105 -3.92 -5.66 -8.18
C PHE A 105 -4.03 -4.19 -7.73
N ASN A 106 -3.65 -3.26 -8.61
CA ASN A 106 -3.53 -1.86 -8.21
C ASN A 106 -4.90 -1.22 -7.95
N ILE A 107 -5.93 -1.55 -8.75
CA ILE A 107 -7.30 -1.07 -8.53
C ILE A 107 -7.88 -1.68 -7.26
N ALA A 108 -7.82 -3.01 -7.10
CA ALA A 108 -8.38 -3.68 -5.94
C ALA A 108 -7.66 -3.27 -4.65
N GLY A 109 -6.31 -3.25 -4.67
CA GLY A 109 -5.50 -2.87 -3.52
C GLY A 109 -5.64 -1.39 -3.14
N PHE A 110 -5.84 -0.49 -4.11
CA PHE A 110 -6.09 0.92 -3.81
C PHE A 110 -7.50 1.16 -3.26
N ALA A 111 -8.51 0.46 -3.78
CA ALA A 111 -9.86 0.52 -3.26
C ALA A 111 -9.92 0.03 -1.81
N ASP A 112 -9.31 -1.11 -1.51
CA ASP A 112 -9.16 -1.64 -0.16
C ASP A 112 -8.43 -0.67 0.76
N PHE A 113 -7.33 -0.08 0.29
CA PHE A 113 -6.59 0.95 1.02
C PHE A 113 -7.48 2.13 1.45
N LEU A 114 -8.32 2.65 0.54
CA LEU A 114 -9.25 3.75 0.86
C LEU A 114 -10.30 3.33 1.90
N VAL A 115 -10.80 2.11 1.80
CA VAL A 115 -11.75 1.54 2.78
C VAL A 115 -11.06 1.41 4.15
N ALA A 116 -9.87 0.83 4.22
CA ALA A 116 -9.11 0.66 5.46
C ALA A 116 -8.80 2.01 6.14
N VAL A 117 -8.34 3.02 5.39
CA VAL A 117 -8.10 4.36 5.93
C VAL A 117 -9.39 4.99 6.46
N THR A 118 -10.48 4.91 5.69
CA THR A 118 -11.76 5.51 6.08
C THR A 118 -12.33 4.86 7.34
N GLN A 119 -12.27 3.53 7.43
CA GLN A 119 -12.76 2.78 8.58
C GLN A 119 -11.84 2.95 9.80
N GLY A 120 -10.53 2.97 9.59
CA GLY A 120 -9.55 3.23 10.65
C GLY A 120 -9.79 4.59 11.33
N LEU A 121 -10.04 5.64 10.54
CA LEU A 121 -10.37 6.97 11.08
C LEU A 121 -11.70 7.04 11.83
N ARG A 122 -12.65 6.14 11.51
CA ARG A 122 -14.00 6.13 12.13
C ARG A 122 -14.11 5.25 13.36
N TYR A 123 -13.39 4.14 13.40
CA TYR A 123 -13.65 3.03 14.33
C TYR A 123 -12.44 2.62 15.16
N THR A 124 -11.30 3.32 15.04
CA THR A 124 -10.08 2.95 15.77
C THR A 124 -9.50 4.13 16.51
N HIS A 125 -9.10 3.90 17.75
CA HIS A 125 -8.36 4.88 18.54
C HIS A 125 -6.87 4.49 18.59
N PRO A 126 -5.93 5.46 18.45
CA PRO A 126 -4.49 5.16 18.42
C PRO A 126 -3.98 4.39 19.64
N GLU A 127 -4.56 4.60 20.82
CA GLU A 127 -4.24 3.89 22.05
C GLU A 127 -4.54 2.39 22.02
N GLU A 128 -5.48 1.96 21.16
CA GLU A 128 -5.88 0.55 21.01
C GLU A 128 -4.92 -0.21 20.11
N MET A 129 -4.19 0.50 19.24
CA MET A 129 -3.42 -0.11 18.13
C MET A 129 -2.20 -0.91 18.59
N GLY A 130 -1.59 -0.60 19.75
CA GLY A 130 -0.38 -1.28 20.18
C GLY A 130 0.73 -1.22 19.12
N ALA A 131 1.38 -2.36 18.84
CA ALA A 131 2.43 -2.42 17.82
C ALA A 131 1.92 -2.19 16.40
N THR A 132 0.62 -2.43 16.12
CA THR A 132 0.05 -2.18 14.80
C THR A 132 -0.02 -0.68 14.46
N TYR A 133 0.22 0.22 15.43
CA TYR A 133 0.35 1.66 15.21
C TYR A 133 1.40 2.02 14.14
N PHE A 134 2.44 1.21 14.01
CA PHE A 134 3.49 1.45 13.01
C PHE A 134 3.03 1.19 11.58
N ILE A 135 1.96 0.44 11.36
CA ILE A 135 1.43 0.18 10.01
C ILE A 135 0.94 1.48 9.35
N PRO A 136 0.02 2.26 9.95
CA PRO A 136 -0.45 3.50 9.34
C PRO A 136 0.64 4.57 9.21
N ILE A 137 1.63 4.62 10.06
CA ILE A 137 2.65 5.68 10.00
C ILE A 137 3.84 5.36 9.09
N LEU A 138 4.14 4.09 8.83
CA LEU A 138 5.25 3.67 7.97
C LEU A 138 4.77 3.06 6.65
N ALA A 139 3.90 2.04 6.71
CA ALA A 139 3.47 1.31 5.51
C ALA A 139 2.47 2.12 4.67
N VAL A 140 1.44 2.71 5.29
CA VAL A 140 0.39 3.45 4.58
C VAL A 140 0.95 4.56 3.68
N PRO A 141 1.88 5.45 4.10
CA PRO A 141 2.47 6.46 3.23
C PRO A 141 3.22 5.88 2.03
N LEU A 142 4.02 4.84 2.24
CA LEU A 142 4.74 4.14 1.16
C LEU A 142 3.78 3.52 0.16
N LEU A 143 2.77 2.77 0.64
CA LEU A 143 1.78 2.10 -0.20
C LEU A 143 0.95 3.11 -1.00
N PHE A 144 0.57 4.23 -0.38
CA PHE A 144 -0.15 5.30 -1.07
C PHE A 144 0.66 5.87 -2.25
N VAL A 145 1.90 6.27 -2.00
CA VAL A 145 2.77 6.84 -3.04
C VAL A 145 3.05 5.82 -4.14
N SER A 146 3.30 4.55 -3.80
CA SER A 146 3.55 3.51 -4.80
C SER A 146 2.32 3.17 -5.64
N HIS A 147 1.11 3.11 -5.08
CA HIS A 147 -0.13 2.97 -5.86
C HIS A 147 -0.29 4.09 -6.91
N LEU A 148 -0.05 5.35 -6.50
CA LEU A 148 -0.14 6.48 -7.43
C LEU A 148 0.91 6.40 -8.54
N LEU A 149 2.13 5.99 -8.23
CA LEU A 149 3.20 5.80 -9.23
C LEU A 149 2.89 4.66 -10.19
N ILE A 150 2.30 3.55 -9.71
CA ILE A 150 1.83 2.46 -10.57
C ILE A 150 0.75 2.96 -11.53
N PHE A 151 -0.27 3.69 -11.05
CA PHE A 151 -1.28 4.28 -11.92
C PHE A 151 -0.66 5.24 -12.95
N TRP A 152 0.24 6.10 -12.51
CA TRP A 152 0.95 7.00 -13.41
C TRP A 152 1.70 6.23 -14.51
N MET A 153 2.44 5.19 -14.17
CA MET A 153 3.15 4.36 -15.16
C MET A 153 2.19 3.66 -16.13
N LEU A 154 1.14 3.04 -15.61
CA LEU A 154 0.15 2.31 -16.42
C LEU A 154 -0.55 3.21 -17.43
N VAL A 155 -0.87 4.45 -17.05
CA VAL A 155 -1.58 5.39 -17.92
C VAL A 155 -0.64 6.07 -18.93
N THR A 156 0.58 6.43 -18.50
CA THR A 156 1.45 7.30 -19.33
C THR A 156 2.47 6.54 -20.15
N ARG A 157 2.99 5.40 -19.65
CA ARG A 157 4.09 4.68 -20.28
C ARG A 157 3.65 3.48 -21.12
N ASN A 158 2.54 2.83 -20.73
CA ASN A 158 1.99 1.72 -21.52
C ASN A 158 1.63 2.13 -22.96
N ARG A 159 1.30 3.42 -23.18
CA ARG A 159 0.99 3.98 -24.51
C ARG A 159 2.22 4.18 -25.41
N LYS A 160 3.45 4.11 -24.87
CA LYS A 160 4.68 4.38 -25.64
C LYS A 160 5.38 3.11 -26.12
N GLU A 161 4.98 1.96 -25.59
CA GLU A 161 5.59 0.65 -25.93
C GLU A 161 4.67 -0.22 -26.81
N THR A 162 3.45 0.28 -27.15
CA THR A 162 2.54 -0.27 -28.17
C THR A 162 2.63 0.53 -29.46
#